data_7d275498a0284cb51ffb53cd2a6a7d35
#
_entry.id   7d275498a0284cb51ffb53cd2a6a7d35
#
_cell.length_a   1.000
_cell.length_b   1.000
_cell.length_c   1.000
_cell.angle_alpha   90.00
_cell.angle_beta   90.00
_cell.angle_gamma   90.00
#
_symmetry.space_group_name_H-M   'P 1'
#
loop_
_entity.id
_entity.type
_entity.pdbx_description
1 polymer ?
#
loop_
_entity_poly.entity_id
_entity_poly.type
_entity_poly.pdbx_seq_one_letter_code
_entity_poly.pdbx_strand_id
1 'polypeptide(L)'
;VARLREIYASQGIDVPDHVLEEGVEALKEDRFTYTPGPDNLQSRLARLYIRRDKWGRPLLLGLGAVLIVVLAYTLLIRGPAQRELAALPGKLEQRHEQLLAQAKGETARERSEALYARASSALVGGDEEAARALLDQMGALQKEIELEYELRIISRPGERSGVWRIPDANSSARNYYLIVEAVTPDGTVLQRDVVNEEDGKSYRVDKWGLRVDQSLFERIAADKQDDGIIQQSWFGVKRRGYLAPEYLLPTTGAALTSW
;
A
#
# COMPACT_ATOMS: atom_id res chain seq x y z
N VAL A 1 -80.23 27.93 -37.92
CA VAL A 1 -81.45 27.17 -38.32
C VAL A 1 -82.03 27.74 -39.62
N ALA A 2 -82.38 29.04 -39.74
CA ALA A 2 -83.01 29.61 -40.93
C ALA A 2 -82.27 29.33 -42.24
N ARG A 3 -80.94 29.52 -42.32
CA ARG A 3 -80.11 29.26 -43.47
C ARG A 3 -79.95 27.80 -43.87
N LEU A 4 -80.01 26.90 -42.89
CA LEU A 4 -80.03 25.46 -43.12
C LEU A 4 -81.36 24.99 -43.68
N ARG A 5 -82.49 25.55 -43.22
CA ARG A 5 -83.81 25.30 -43.75
C ARG A 5 -83.88 25.69 -45.24
N GLU A 6 -83.35 26.84 -45.59
CA GLU A 6 -83.35 27.36 -46.97
C GLU A 6 -82.51 26.43 -47.91
N ILE A 7 -81.39 25.91 -47.43
CA ILE A 7 -80.54 24.95 -48.17
C ILE A 7 -81.26 23.61 -48.37
N TYR A 8 -81.93 23.06 -47.35
CA TYR A 8 -82.67 21.82 -47.48
C TYR A 8 -83.92 21.99 -48.35
N ALA A 9 -84.64 23.13 -48.20
CA ALA A 9 -85.81 23.44 -49.05
C ALA A 9 -85.41 23.59 -50.52
N SER A 10 -84.24 24.16 -50.84
CA SER A 10 -83.73 24.24 -52.21
C SER A 10 -83.39 22.90 -52.84
N GLN A 11 -83.18 21.87 -51.99
CA GLN A 11 -82.92 20.48 -52.42
C GLN A 11 -84.18 19.61 -52.40
N GLY A 12 -85.36 20.20 -52.13
CA GLY A 12 -86.65 19.51 -52.13
C GLY A 12 -86.87 18.62 -50.91
N ILE A 13 -86.11 18.81 -49.83
CA ILE A 13 -86.19 18.06 -48.63
C ILE A 13 -86.83 18.93 -47.51
N ASP A 14 -88.03 18.54 -47.05
CA ASP A 14 -88.72 19.20 -45.96
C ASP A 14 -88.23 18.58 -44.62
N VAL A 15 -87.44 19.34 -43.86
CA VAL A 15 -86.88 18.90 -42.57
C VAL A 15 -87.58 19.64 -41.44
N PRO A 16 -88.18 18.98 -40.48
CA PRO A 16 -88.84 19.62 -39.33
C PRO A 16 -87.82 20.43 -38.49
N ASP A 17 -88.30 21.54 -37.95
CA ASP A 17 -87.46 22.50 -37.21
C ASP A 17 -86.73 21.91 -36.04
N HIS A 18 -87.34 20.98 -35.32
CA HIS A 18 -86.73 20.29 -34.20
C HIS A 18 -85.49 19.49 -34.59
N VAL A 19 -85.48 18.88 -35.81
CA VAL A 19 -84.33 18.11 -36.28
C VAL A 19 -83.15 19.04 -36.71
N LEU A 20 -83.48 20.23 -37.25
CA LEU A 20 -82.49 21.24 -37.58
C LEU A 20 -81.88 21.86 -36.32
N GLU A 21 -82.67 22.07 -35.29
CA GLU A 21 -82.22 22.57 -34.00
C GLU A 21 -81.33 21.55 -33.28
N GLU A 22 -81.76 20.30 -33.18
CA GLU A 22 -81.00 19.19 -32.60
C GLU A 22 -79.68 18.96 -33.32
N GLY A 23 -79.68 19.04 -34.68
CA GLY A 23 -78.45 18.94 -35.49
C GLY A 23 -77.49 20.10 -35.28
N VAL A 24 -78.00 21.32 -35.08
CA VAL A 24 -77.16 22.48 -34.75
C VAL A 24 -76.59 22.44 -33.37
N GLU A 25 -77.35 21.89 -32.38
CA GLU A 25 -76.94 21.73 -31.00
C GLU A 25 -75.88 20.60 -30.91
N ALA A 26 -76.07 19.48 -31.59
CA ALA A 26 -75.09 18.42 -31.71
C ALA A 26 -73.76 18.88 -32.34
N LEU A 27 -73.87 19.71 -33.45
CA LEU A 27 -72.70 20.33 -34.05
C LEU A 27 -71.97 21.34 -33.17
N LYS A 28 -72.68 22.05 -32.30
CA LYS A 28 -72.08 22.95 -31.34
C LYS A 28 -71.34 22.18 -30.19
N GLU A 29 -71.93 21.10 -29.71
CA GLU A 29 -71.33 20.26 -28.70
C GLU A 29 -70.08 19.53 -29.22
N ASP A 30 -70.14 18.94 -30.43
CA ASP A 30 -69.00 18.24 -31.05
C ASP A 30 -67.84 19.20 -31.39
N ARG A 31 -68.12 20.46 -31.70
CA ARG A 31 -67.12 21.47 -32.09
C ARG A 31 -66.16 21.80 -30.98
N PHE A 32 -66.51 21.58 -29.73
CA PHE A 32 -65.73 21.89 -28.54
C PHE A 32 -65.26 20.65 -27.76
N THR A 33 -65.61 19.45 -28.26
CA THR A 33 -65.14 18.19 -27.66
C THR A 33 -63.77 17.87 -28.15
N TYR A 34 -62.72 18.12 -27.34
CA TYR A 34 -61.33 17.70 -27.61
C TYR A 34 -61.24 16.20 -27.37
N THR A 35 -61.14 15.41 -28.38
CA THR A 35 -60.79 13.97 -28.30
C THR A 35 -59.27 13.85 -28.27
N PRO A 36 -58.66 13.51 -27.12
CA PRO A 36 -57.22 13.29 -27.07
C PRO A 36 -56.85 12.10 -27.96
N GLY A 37 -55.84 12.31 -28.79
CA GLY A 37 -55.31 11.23 -29.69
C GLY A 37 -54.82 10.03 -28.87
N PRO A 38 -54.63 8.86 -29.52
CA PRO A 38 -54.24 7.63 -28.85
C PRO A 38 -52.92 7.80 -28.08
N ASP A 39 -52.87 7.27 -26.85
CA ASP A 39 -51.72 7.35 -25.95
C ASP A 39 -50.62 6.38 -26.38
N ASN A 40 -49.89 6.74 -27.45
CA ASN A 40 -48.80 5.97 -27.99
C ASN A 40 -47.43 6.52 -27.52
N LEU A 41 -46.32 5.79 -27.80
CA LEU A 41 -44.98 6.22 -27.40
C LEU A 41 -44.61 7.60 -27.95
N GLN A 42 -45.10 7.93 -29.15
CA GLN A 42 -44.83 9.22 -29.76
C GLN A 42 -45.49 10.38 -28.98
N SER A 43 -46.77 10.21 -28.57
CA SER A 43 -47.45 11.24 -27.77
C SER A 43 -46.87 11.36 -26.36
N ARG A 44 -46.33 10.29 -25.78
CA ARG A 44 -45.58 10.33 -24.50
C ARG A 44 -44.25 11.08 -24.65
N LEU A 45 -43.49 10.82 -25.69
CA LEU A 45 -42.25 11.53 -25.99
C LEU A 45 -42.50 13.01 -26.30
N ALA A 46 -43.56 13.32 -27.07
CA ALA A 46 -43.95 14.71 -27.33
C ALA A 46 -44.29 15.45 -26.03
N ARG A 47 -45.08 14.83 -25.13
CA ARG A 47 -45.40 15.40 -23.82
C ARG A 47 -44.15 15.59 -22.95
N LEU A 48 -43.20 14.67 -23.00
CA LEU A 48 -41.93 14.79 -22.30
C LEU A 48 -41.14 15.98 -22.87
N TYR A 49 -41.07 16.11 -24.19
CA TYR A 49 -40.35 17.22 -24.86
C TYR A 49 -40.96 18.60 -24.55
N ILE A 50 -42.30 18.71 -24.52
CA ILE A 50 -43.01 19.96 -24.20
C ILE A 50 -42.71 20.39 -22.73
N ARG A 51 -42.48 19.41 -21.83
CA ARG A 51 -42.13 19.69 -20.42
C ARG A 51 -40.62 19.87 -20.16
N ARG A 52 -39.80 20.00 -21.23
CA ARG A 52 -38.34 20.11 -21.15
C ARG A 52 -37.86 21.24 -20.23
N ASP A 53 -38.64 22.31 -20.09
CA ASP A 53 -38.28 23.42 -19.21
C ASP A 53 -38.27 23.07 -17.72
N LYS A 54 -39.05 22.03 -17.35
CA LYS A 54 -39.14 21.55 -15.95
C LYS A 54 -38.08 20.51 -15.60
N TRP A 55 -37.67 19.68 -16.55
CA TRP A 55 -36.70 18.61 -16.29
C TRP A 55 -35.34 18.82 -16.97
N GLY A 56 -35.28 19.64 -18.03
CA GLY A 56 -34.05 19.87 -18.77
C GLY A 56 -32.96 20.53 -17.93
N ARG A 57 -33.31 21.55 -17.13
CA ARG A 57 -32.36 22.20 -16.22
C ARG A 57 -31.83 21.27 -15.13
N PRO A 58 -32.66 20.55 -14.34
CA PRO A 58 -32.15 19.61 -13.35
C PRO A 58 -31.37 18.43 -13.99
N LEU A 59 -31.74 17.97 -15.17
CA LEU A 59 -31.00 16.95 -15.89
C LEU A 59 -29.60 17.44 -16.28
N LEU A 60 -29.50 18.65 -16.86
CA LEU A 60 -28.20 19.25 -17.20
C LEU A 60 -27.32 19.46 -15.98
N LEU A 61 -27.90 19.92 -14.86
CA LEU A 61 -27.18 20.06 -13.59
C LEU A 61 -26.72 18.70 -13.05
N GLY A 62 -27.56 17.68 -13.12
CA GLY A 62 -27.21 16.32 -12.73
C GLY A 62 -26.09 15.72 -13.59
N LEU A 63 -26.17 15.87 -14.91
CA LEU A 63 -25.12 15.45 -15.85
C LEU A 63 -23.80 16.22 -15.60
N GLY A 64 -23.89 17.51 -15.36
CA GLY A 64 -22.74 18.34 -15.01
C GLY A 64 -22.08 17.90 -13.70
N ALA A 65 -22.88 17.60 -12.67
CA ALA A 65 -22.38 17.07 -11.40
C ALA A 65 -21.69 15.72 -11.56
N VAL A 66 -22.29 14.80 -12.34
CA VAL A 66 -21.66 13.49 -12.65
C VAL A 66 -20.33 13.68 -13.38
N LEU A 67 -20.31 14.58 -14.36
CA LEU A 67 -19.08 14.86 -15.12
C LEU A 67 -17.97 15.44 -14.22
N ILE A 68 -18.32 16.34 -13.30
CA ILE A 68 -17.38 16.90 -12.32
C ILE A 68 -16.84 15.79 -11.40
N VAL A 69 -17.71 14.90 -10.91
CA VAL A 69 -17.30 13.78 -10.05
C VAL A 69 -16.38 12.82 -10.80
N VAL A 70 -16.69 12.47 -12.05
CA VAL A 70 -15.85 11.61 -12.89
C VAL A 70 -14.50 12.29 -13.18
N LEU A 71 -14.52 13.59 -13.48
CA LEU A 71 -13.30 14.37 -13.72
C LEU A 71 -12.45 14.46 -12.46
N ALA A 72 -13.07 14.75 -11.30
CA ALA A 72 -12.37 14.77 -10.02
C ALA A 72 -11.77 13.40 -9.68
N TYR A 73 -12.52 12.32 -9.86
CA TYR A 73 -12.03 10.95 -9.66
C TYR A 73 -10.83 10.64 -10.56
N THR A 74 -10.91 10.97 -11.85
CA THR A 74 -9.82 10.71 -12.80
C THR A 74 -8.57 11.54 -12.50
N LEU A 75 -8.74 12.82 -12.16
CA LEU A 75 -7.62 13.72 -11.88
C LEU A 75 -7.00 13.49 -10.50
N LEU A 76 -7.80 13.23 -9.47
CA LEU A 76 -7.34 13.14 -8.09
C LEU A 76 -6.93 11.74 -7.67
N ILE A 77 -7.54 10.70 -8.23
CA ILE A 77 -7.32 9.31 -7.82
C ILE A 77 -6.55 8.53 -8.89
N ARG A 78 -7.04 8.48 -10.13
CA ARG A 78 -6.36 7.72 -11.20
C ARG A 78 -5.10 8.39 -11.73
N GLY A 79 -5.09 9.72 -11.84
CA GLY A 79 -3.95 10.45 -12.38
C GLY A 79 -2.66 10.26 -11.58
N PRO A 80 -2.65 10.42 -10.23
CA PRO A 80 -1.48 10.15 -9.40
C PRO A 80 -1.05 8.69 -9.44
N ALA A 81 -1.99 7.74 -9.34
CA ALA A 81 -1.68 6.31 -9.37
C ALA A 81 -0.98 5.88 -10.67
N GLN A 82 -1.48 6.34 -11.82
CA GLN A 82 -0.85 6.05 -13.11
C GLN A 82 0.54 6.68 -13.26
N ARG A 83 0.75 7.90 -12.72
CA ARG A 83 2.07 8.54 -12.72
C ARG A 83 3.07 7.81 -11.83
N GLU A 84 2.63 7.34 -10.66
CA GLU A 84 3.47 6.51 -9.79
C GLU A 84 3.87 5.20 -10.45
N LEU A 85 2.95 4.53 -11.13
CA LEU A 85 3.22 3.32 -11.88
C LEU A 85 4.22 3.55 -13.02
N ALA A 86 4.02 4.59 -13.80
CA ALA A 86 4.94 4.96 -14.88
C ALA A 86 6.35 5.33 -14.35
N ALA A 87 6.45 5.80 -13.10
CA ALA A 87 7.72 6.15 -12.47
C ALA A 87 8.42 4.96 -11.77
N LEU A 88 7.72 3.84 -11.54
CA LEU A 88 8.28 2.69 -10.82
C LEU A 88 9.56 2.13 -11.44
N PRO A 89 9.66 1.89 -12.76
CA PRO A 89 10.88 1.39 -13.37
C PRO A 89 12.08 2.30 -13.10
N GLY A 90 11.91 3.61 -13.29
CA GLY A 90 12.98 4.57 -13.02
C GLY A 90 13.38 4.65 -11.54
N LYS A 91 12.41 4.52 -10.61
CA LYS A 91 12.70 4.46 -9.18
C LYS A 91 13.48 3.19 -8.79
N LEU A 92 13.17 2.06 -9.39
CA LEU A 92 13.88 0.80 -9.17
C LEU A 92 15.32 0.88 -9.66
N GLU A 93 15.52 1.39 -10.88
CA GLU A 93 16.86 1.57 -11.44
C GLU A 93 17.71 2.53 -10.60
N GLN A 94 17.17 3.69 -10.28
CA GLN A 94 17.85 4.68 -9.43
C GLN A 94 18.21 4.08 -8.05
N ARG A 95 17.29 3.32 -7.43
CA ARG A 95 17.54 2.67 -6.13
C ARG A 95 18.61 1.60 -6.24
N HIS A 96 18.61 0.83 -7.32
CA HIS A 96 19.61 -0.19 -7.58
C HIS A 96 21.01 0.42 -7.75
N GLU A 97 21.14 1.46 -8.57
CA GLU A 97 22.41 2.18 -8.73
C GLU A 97 22.92 2.74 -7.40
N GLN A 98 22.05 3.34 -6.59
CA GLN A 98 22.40 3.84 -5.26
C GLN A 98 22.92 2.73 -4.34
N LEU A 99 22.25 1.56 -4.34
CA LEU A 99 22.66 0.40 -3.56
C LEU A 99 24.02 -0.11 -4.01
N LEU A 100 24.25 -0.27 -5.31
CA LEU A 100 25.54 -0.73 -5.85
C LEU A 100 26.68 0.25 -5.54
N ALA A 101 26.42 1.55 -5.59
CA ALA A 101 27.42 2.58 -5.24
C ALA A 101 27.81 2.55 -3.76
N GLN A 102 26.87 2.19 -2.87
CA GLN A 102 27.09 2.13 -1.43
C GLN A 102 27.59 0.75 -0.95
N ALA A 103 27.21 -0.33 -1.62
CA ALA A 103 27.57 -1.69 -1.25
C ALA A 103 29.05 -1.96 -1.51
N LYS A 104 29.82 -2.14 -0.44
CA LYS A 104 31.24 -2.51 -0.46
C LYS A 104 31.44 -4.03 -0.35
N GLY A 105 30.56 -4.69 0.42
CA GLY A 105 30.58 -6.15 0.59
C GLY A 105 29.88 -6.87 -0.56
N GLU A 106 30.41 -8.05 -0.94
CA GLU A 106 29.85 -8.89 -2.00
C GLU A 106 28.40 -9.29 -1.69
N THR A 107 28.14 -9.76 -0.47
CA THR A 107 26.79 -10.13 -0.02
C THR A 107 25.77 -8.97 -0.15
N ALA A 108 26.20 -7.73 0.06
CA ALA A 108 25.34 -6.56 -0.10
C ALA A 108 25.01 -6.31 -1.58
N ARG A 109 25.97 -6.52 -2.47
CA ARG A 109 25.78 -6.40 -3.93
C ARG A 109 24.88 -7.50 -4.45
N GLU A 110 25.17 -8.75 -4.13
CA GLU A 110 24.35 -9.90 -4.53
C GLU A 110 22.87 -9.73 -4.09
N ARG A 111 22.66 -9.28 -2.86
CA ARG A 111 21.31 -9.04 -2.36
C ARG A 111 20.60 -7.91 -3.07
N SER A 112 21.34 -6.84 -3.43
CA SER A 112 20.81 -5.73 -4.23
C SER A 112 20.40 -6.20 -5.64
N GLU A 113 21.26 -6.95 -6.30
CA GLU A 113 21.00 -7.52 -7.63
C GLU A 113 19.82 -8.48 -7.63
N ALA A 114 19.72 -9.36 -6.62
CA ALA A 114 18.62 -10.28 -6.47
C ALA A 114 17.27 -9.56 -6.26
N LEU A 115 17.25 -8.51 -5.45
CA LEU A 115 16.04 -7.71 -5.25
C LEU A 115 15.63 -6.97 -6.52
N TYR A 116 16.59 -6.39 -7.23
CA TYR A 116 16.33 -5.68 -8.49
C TYR A 116 15.82 -6.63 -9.57
N ALA A 117 16.43 -7.80 -9.74
CA ALA A 117 16.00 -8.81 -10.71
C ALA A 117 14.54 -9.25 -10.43
N ARG A 118 14.21 -9.52 -9.17
CA ARG A 118 12.85 -9.88 -8.76
C ARG A 118 11.85 -8.74 -9.00
N ALA A 119 12.22 -7.50 -8.69
CA ALA A 119 11.38 -6.34 -8.90
C ALA A 119 11.12 -6.07 -10.38
N SER A 120 12.15 -6.19 -11.22
CA SER A 120 12.05 -6.08 -12.67
C SER A 120 11.16 -7.17 -13.27
N SER A 121 11.29 -8.41 -12.78
CA SER A 121 10.43 -9.53 -13.19
C SER A 121 8.96 -9.30 -12.80
N ALA A 122 8.70 -8.77 -11.60
CA ALA A 122 7.35 -8.43 -11.16
C ALA A 122 6.71 -7.34 -12.05
N LEU A 123 7.50 -6.32 -12.44
CA LEU A 123 7.03 -5.29 -13.39
C LEU A 123 6.69 -5.86 -14.76
N VAL A 124 7.54 -6.73 -15.31
CA VAL A 124 7.28 -7.39 -16.59
C VAL A 124 6.04 -8.28 -16.52
N GLY A 125 5.83 -8.93 -15.37
CA GLY A 125 4.63 -9.75 -15.09
C GLY A 125 3.37 -8.94 -14.81
N GLY A 126 3.45 -7.60 -14.71
CA GLY A 126 2.32 -6.74 -14.37
C GLY A 126 1.91 -6.78 -12.90
N ASP A 127 2.75 -7.35 -12.03
CA ASP A 127 2.52 -7.38 -10.58
C ASP A 127 3.11 -6.14 -9.91
N GLU A 128 2.33 -5.07 -9.95
CA GLU A 128 2.73 -3.77 -9.41
C GLU A 128 2.89 -3.76 -7.90
N GLU A 129 2.07 -4.54 -7.19
CA GLU A 129 2.12 -4.64 -5.73
C GLU A 129 3.41 -5.31 -5.29
N ALA A 130 3.77 -6.43 -5.92
CA ALA A 130 5.05 -7.09 -5.67
C ALA A 130 6.24 -6.18 -6.00
N ALA A 131 6.18 -5.42 -7.10
CA ALA A 131 7.25 -4.49 -7.47
C ALA A 131 7.44 -3.37 -6.43
N ARG A 132 6.35 -2.81 -5.88
CA ARG A 132 6.41 -1.82 -4.80
C ARG A 132 6.97 -2.41 -3.51
N ALA A 133 6.50 -3.58 -3.11
CA ALA A 133 7.01 -4.28 -1.93
C ALA A 133 8.52 -4.56 -2.04
N LEU A 134 9.01 -4.91 -3.23
CA LEU A 134 10.43 -5.12 -3.49
C LEU A 134 11.23 -3.81 -3.48
N LEU A 135 10.66 -2.71 -3.98
CA LEU A 135 11.27 -1.38 -3.86
C LEU A 135 11.42 -0.96 -2.38
N ASP A 136 10.43 -1.25 -1.54
CA ASP A 136 10.50 -1.01 -0.10
C ASP A 136 11.57 -1.88 0.57
N GLN A 137 11.71 -3.15 0.17
CA GLN A 137 12.79 -4.02 0.62
C GLN A 137 14.18 -3.50 0.21
N MET A 138 14.31 -2.94 -1.00
CA MET A 138 15.55 -2.27 -1.42
C MET A 138 15.83 -1.04 -0.55
N GLY A 139 14.79 -0.29 -0.16
CA GLY A 139 14.91 0.82 0.80
C GLY A 139 15.35 0.38 2.19
N ALA A 140 14.84 -0.75 2.68
CA ALA A 140 15.27 -1.35 3.95
C ALA A 140 16.73 -1.85 3.86
N LEU A 141 17.12 -2.48 2.75
CA LEU A 141 18.49 -2.89 2.49
C LEU A 141 19.45 -1.69 2.49
N GLN A 142 19.07 -0.57 1.90
CA GLN A 142 19.87 0.64 1.90
C GLN A 142 20.13 1.15 3.33
N LYS A 143 19.10 1.23 4.16
CA LYS A 143 19.23 1.61 5.57
C LYS A 143 20.18 0.68 6.33
N GLU A 144 20.10 -0.62 6.05
CA GLU A 144 20.98 -1.60 6.68
C GLU A 144 22.43 -1.43 6.21
N ILE A 145 22.68 -1.17 4.92
CA ILE A 145 24.01 -0.91 4.38
C ILE A 145 24.62 0.40 4.95
N GLU A 146 23.80 1.44 5.13
CA GLU A 146 24.21 2.73 5.68
C GLU A 146 24.49 2.67 7.18
N LEU A 147 23.86 1.73 7.88
CA LEU A 147 24.00 1.60 9.33
C LEU A 147 25.45 1.25 9.70
N GLU A 148 25.96 1.91 10.75
CA GLU A 148 27.28 1.70 11.33
C GLU A 148 27.16 1.55 12.85
N TYR A 149 27.80 0.54 13.42
CA TYR A 149 27.82 0.31 14.86
C TYR A 149 29.00 -0.56 15.27
N GLU A 150 29.36 -0.46 16.53
CA GLU A 150 30.30 -1.33 17.19
C GLU A 150 29.54 -2.38 18.02
N LEU A 151 30.03 -3.61 18.02
CA LEU A 151 29.61 -4.63 18.96
C LEU A 151 30.50 -4.55 20.19
N ARG A 152 29.92 -4.20 21.33
CA ARG A 152 30.63 -4.09 22.60
C ARG A 152 30.12 -5.12 23.57
N ILE A 153 31.03 -5.78 24.28
CA ILE A 153 30.70 -6.65 25.40
C ILE A 153 30.19 -5.77 26.54
N ILE A 154 29.09 -6.17 27.17
CA ILE A 154 28.54 -5.43 28.30
C ILE A 154 29.54 -5.46 29.45
N SER A 155 30.07 -4.30 29.80
CA SER A 155 31.12 -4.15 30.84
C SER A 155 30.61 -3.40 32.07
N ARG A 156 29.34 -3.03 32.10
CA ARG A 156 28.78 -2.23 33.21
C ARG A 156 28.76 -3.00 34.52
N PRO A 157 29.10 -2.34 35.66
CA PRO A 157 29.02 -2.95 37.00
C PRO A 157 27.59 -3.47 37.29
N GLY A 158 27.48 -4.67 37.84
CA GLY A 158 26.20 -5.30 38.17
C GLY A 158 25.47 -5.97 36.99
N GLU A 159 25.91 -5.73 35.73
CA GLU A 159 25.35 -6.43 34.56
C GLU A 159 26.18 -7.67 34.20
N ARG A 160 25.50 -8.70 33.70
CA ARG A 160 26.17 -9.90 33.19
C ARG A 160 26.85 -9.62 31.86
N SER A 161 28.11 -10.04 31.73
CA SER A 161 28.88 -9.94 30.51
C SER A 161 28.95 -11.23 29.72
N GLY A 162 28.55 -12.34 30.36
CA GLY A 162 28.57 -13.64 29.74
C GLY A 162 27.65 -14.62 30.45
N VAL A 163 27.25 -15.65 29.72
CA VAL A 163 26.44 -16.77 30.19
C VAL A 163 26.93 -18.07 29.56
N TRP A 164 26.59 -19.17 30.12
CA TRP A 164 26.81 -20.48 29.53
C TRP A 164 25.52 -21.31 29.57
N ARG A 165 25.39 -22.22 28.61
CA ARG A 165 24.26 -23.12 28.44
C ARG A 165 24.74 -24.56 28.25
N ILE A 166 23.97 -25.50 28.73
CA ILE A 166 24.10 -26.91 28.40
C ILE A 166 23.13 -27.16 27.25
N PRO A 167 23.61 -27.51 26.03
CA PRO A 167 22.72 -27.78 24.90
C PRO A 167 21.90 -29.05 25.13
N ASP A 168 20.62 -29.04 24.75
CA ASP A 168 19.72 -30.19 24.91
C ASP A 168 20.23 -31.45 24.22
N ALA A 169 20.92 -31.26 23.08
CA ALA A 169 21.48 -32.35 22.30
C ALA A 169 22.70 -33.04 22.94
N ASN A 170 23.36 -32.38 23.90
CA ASN A 170 24.56 -32.94 24.57
C ASN A 170 24.72 -32.38 25.99
N SER A 171 24.26 -33.13 26.98
CA SER A 171 24.30 -32.75 28.39
C SER A 171 25.70 -32.63 29.00
N SER A 172 26.74 -33.16 28.32
CA SER A 172 28.15 -33.03 28.77
C SER A 172 28.89 -31.85 28.15
N ALA A 173 28.27 -31.15 27.18
CA ALA A 173 28.84 -29.97 26.57
C ALA A 173 28.39 -28.69 27.27
N ARG A 174 29.18 -27.63 27.15
CA ARG A 174 28.82 -26.29 27.56
C ARG A 174 29.07 -25.32 26.39
N ASN A 175 28.07 -24.51 26.07
CA ASN A 175 28.17 -23.41 25.13
C ASN A 175 28.36 -22.10 25.91
N TYR A 176 29.38 -21.34 25.59
CA TYR A 176 29.71 -20.10 26.27
C TYR A 176 29.36 -18.93 25.35
N TYR A 177 28.77 -17.88 25.93
CA TYR A 177 28.31 -16.69 25.19
C TYR A 177 28.77 -15.44 25.91
N LEU A 178 29.35 -14.50 25.18
CA LEU A 178 29.59 -13.15 25.64
C LEU A 178 28.40 -12.27 25.25
N ILE A 179 27.89 -11.53 26.23
CA ILE A 179 26.74 -10.67 26.02
C ILE A 179 27.21 -9.35 25.39
N VAL A 180 26.71 -9.05 24.21
CA VAL A 180 27.06 -7.86 23.44
C VAL A 180 25.86 -6.97 23.20
N GLU A 181 26.12 -5.70 22.93
CA GLU A 181 25.17 -4.72 22.45
C GLU A 181 25.75 -4.03 21.21
N ALA A 182 24.87 -3.56 20.29
CA ALA A 182 25.26 -2.76 19.14
C ALA A 182 25.16 -1.28 19.51
N VAL A 183 26.28 -0.56 19.43
CA VAL A 183 26.37 0.83 19.82
C VAL A 183 26.80 1.68 18.63
N THR A 184 25.98 2.66 18.27
CA THR A 184 26.32 3.63 17.20
C THR A 184 27.43 4.56 17.62
N PRO A 185 28.08 5.28 16.69
CA PRO A 185 29.16 6.23 17.01
C PRO A 185 28.73 7.36 17.95
N ASP A 186 27.43 7.70 18.02
CA ASP A 186 26.86 8.66 18.96
C ASP A 186 26.53 8.09 20.34
N GLY A 187 26.81 6.78 20.56
CA GLY A 187 26.60 6.11 21.85
C GLY A 187 25.20 5.51 22.04
N THR A 188 24.35 5.54 21.01
CA THR A 188 23.00 4.95 21.11
C THR A 188 23.05 3.44 20.96
N VAL A 189 22.38 2.70 21.86
CA VAL A 189 22.21 1.25 21.76
C VAL A 189 21.09 0.94 20.77
N LEU A 190 21.40 0.10 19.79
CA LEU A 190 20.48 -0.32 18.74
C LEU A 190 19.78 -1.62 19.07
N GLN A 191 18.50 -1.70 18.81
CA GLN A 191 17.80 -2.98 18.75
C GLN A 191 18.12 -3.67 17.42
N ARG A 192 18.49 -4.96 17.51
CA ARG A 192 18.81 -5.80 16.34
C ARG A 192 17.91 -7.03 16.30
N ASP A 193 17.59 -7.46 15.10
CA ASP A 193 16.91 -8.72 14.90
C ASP A 193 17.95 -9.83 14.89
N VAL A 194 17.91 -10.70 15.92
CA VAL A 194 18.90 -11.74 16.18
C VAL A 194 18.20 -13.09 16.16
N VAL A 195 18.76 -14.04 15.40
CA VAL A 195 18.27 -15.42 15.36
C VAL A 195 18.84 -16.18 16.54
N ASN A 196 17.96 -16.70 17.39
CA ASN A 196 18.34 -17.52 18.53
C ASN A 196 18.72 -18.94 18.07
N GLU A 197 19.89 -19.41 18.43
CA GLU A 197 20.36 -20.74 18.00
C GLU A 197 19.59 -21.91 18.67
N GLU A 198 18.94 -21.71 19.79
CA GLU A 198 18.20 -22.74 20.50
C GLU A 198 16.87 -23.10 19.82
N ASP A 199 16.17 -22.11 19.22
CA ASP A 199 14.84 -22.31 18.64
C ASP A 199 14.74 -21.89 17.16
N GLY A 200 15.80 -21.30 16.62
CA GLY A 200 15.86 -20.82 15.22
C GLY A 200 14.99 -19.63 14.93
N LYS A 201 14.40 -18.98 15.94
CA LYS A 201 13.52 -17.82 15.76
C LYS A 201 14.28 -16.51 15.87
N SER A 202 13.79 -15.50 15.15
CA SER A 202 14.32 -14.14 15.21
C SER A 202 13.64 -13.34 16.31
N TYR A 203 14.43 -12.67 17.14
CA TYR A 203 13.97 -11.81 18.22
C TYR A 203 14.61 -10.42 18.08
N ARG A 204 13.81 -9.38 18.32
CA ARG A 204 14.29 -8.01 18.34
C ARG A 204 14.75 -7.64 19.74
N VAL A 205 16.06 -7.52 19.91
CA VAL A 205 16.71 -7.36 21.20
C VAL A 205 17.75 -6.22 21.15
N ASP A 206 18.01 -5.61 22.31
CA ASP A 206 19.05 -4.60 22.51
C ASP A 206 20.40 -5.20 22.89
N LYS A 207 20.38 -6.43 23.38
CA LYS A 207 21.55 -7.22 23.78
C LYS A 207 21.34 -8.70 23.52
N TRP A 208 22.40 -9.42 23.15
CA TRP A 208 22.37 -10.87 22.88
C TRP A 208 23.71 -11.49 23.20
N GLY A 209 23.72 -12.80 23.45
CA GLY A 209 24.93 -13.59 23.63
C GLY A 209 25.50 -14.01 22.28
N LEU A 210 26.78 -13.79 22.02
CA LEU A 210 27.50 -14.39 20.91
C LEU A 210 28.34 -15.56 21.38
N ARG A 211 28.21 -16.69 20.69
CA ARG A 211 28.88 -17.93 21.08
C ARG A 211 30.39 -17.85 20.83
N VAL A 212 31.15 -18.16 21.89
CA VAL A 212 32.60 -18.12 21.87
C VAL A 212 33.16 -19.44 22.43
N ASP A 213 34.47 -19.66 22.28
CA ASP A 213 35.13 -20.75 22.94
C ASP A 213 35.31 -20.50 24.44
N GLN A 214 35.56 -21.59 25.20
CA GLN A 214 35.71 -21.53 26.64
C GLN A 214 36.88 -20.67 27.07
N SER A 215 38.00 -20.71 26.35
CA SER A 215 39.21 -20.00 26.71
C SER A 215 39.04 -18.48 26.61
N LEU A 216 38.33 -17.98 25.56
CA LEU A 216 37.97 -16.60 25.45
C LEU A 216 36.99 -16.16 26.53
N PHE A 217 35.97 -16.99 26.83
CA PHE A 217 35.00 -16.71 27.87
C PHE A 217 35.67 -16.57 29.26
N GLU A 218 36.54 -17.50 29.61
CA GLU A 218 37.26 -17.48 30.88
C GLU A 218 38.20 -16.28 31.00
N ARG A 219 38.90 -15.89 29.92
CA ARG A 219 39.76 -14.73 29.87
C ARG A 219 38.98 -13.43 30.12
N ILE A 220 37.82 -13.26 29.46
CA ILE A 220 36.96 -12.08 29.65
C ILE A 220 36.33 -12.08 31.07
N ALA A 221 35.98 -13.27 31.60
CA ALA A 221 35.46 -13.40 32.96
C ALA A 221 36.50 -13.00 34.00
N ALA A 222 37.75 -13.41 33.81
CA ALA A 222 38.87 -13.06 34.69
C ALA A 222 39.17 -11.54 34.65
N ASP A 223 39.18 -10.94 33.47
CA ASP A 223 39.35 -9.49 33.30
C ASP A 223 38.26 -8.70 34.05
N LYS A 224 37.01 -9.12 33.96
CA LYS A 224 35.89 -8.48 34.69
C LYS A 224 35.97 -8.73 36.22
N GLN A 225 36.50 -9.84 36.67
CA GLN A 225 36.58 -10.16 38.12
C GLN A 225 37.66 -9.33 38.84
N ASP A 226 38.65 -8.84 38.12
CA ASP A 226 39.75 -8.06 38.68
C ASP A 226 39.26 -6.70 39.21
N ASP A 227 38.65 -5.89 38.35
CA ASP A 227 38.22 -4.53 38.71
C ASP A 227 36.73 -4.21 38.40
N GLY A 228 35.96 -5.20 37.91
CA GLY A 228 34.55 -5.05 37.52
C GLY A 228 34.34 -4.50 36.10
N ILE A 229 35.40 -4.24 35.35
CA ILE A 229 35.40 -3.65 34.00
C ILE A 229 36.07 -4.61 33.02
N ILE A 230 35.61 -4.65 31.81
CA ILE A 230 36.28 -5.37 30.72
C ILE A 230 37.14 -4.36 29.96
N GLN A 231 38.47 -4.51 30.01
CA GLN A 231 39.45 -3.60 29.43
C GLN A 231 39.30 -3.53 27.88
N GLN A 232 39.08 -4.66 27.26
CA GLN A 232 38.84 -4.76 25.82
C GLN A 232 37.43 -5.24 25.53
N SER A 233 36.47 -4.33 25.63
CA SER A 233 35.07 -4.66 25.40
C SER A 233 34.66 -4.72 23.94
N TRP A 234 35.54 -4.39 22.98
CA TRP A 234 35.24 -4.42 21.56
C TRP A 234 35.20 -5.84 21.02
N PHE A 235 33.99 -6.26 20.59
CA PHE A 235 33.75 -7.58 20.02
C PHE A 235 33.81 -7.61 18.52
N GLY A 236 33.34 -6.53 17.87
CA GLY A 236 33.29 -6.41 16.42
C GLY A 236 32.84 -5.03 15.96
N VAL A 237 32.82 -4.82 14.66
CA VAL A 237 32.39 -3.56 14.05
C VAL A 237 31.58 -3.85 12.79
N LYS A 238 30.44 -3.24 12.65
CA LYS A 238 29.67 -3.21 11.40
C LYS A 238 29.92 -1.86 10.72
N ARG A 239 30.63 -1.92 9.61
CA ARG A 239 31.00 -0.74 8.83
C ARG A 239 29.93 -0.42 7.79
N ARG A 240 29.82 0.83 7.43
CA ARG A 240 28.99 1.28 6.30
C ARG A 240 29.43 0.61 5.01
N GLY A 241 28.48 0.10 4.24
CA GLY A 241 28.69 -0.64 3.01
C GLY A 241 28.66 -2.16 3.15
N TYR A 242 28.59 -2.68 4.37
CA TYR A 242 28.54 -4.11 4.67
C TYR A 242 27.20 -4.47 5.33
N LEU A 243 26.77 -5.74 5.24
CA LEU A 243 25.55 -6.22 5.91
C LEU A 243 25.84 -6.85 7.27
N ALA A 244 26.94 -7.57 7.36
CA ALA A 244 27.36 -8.28 8.57
C ALA A 244 28.45 -7.48 9.30
N PRO A 245 28.53 -7.59 10.63
CA PRO A 245 29.68 -7.11 11.37
C PRO A 245 30.92 -7.97 11.11
N GLU A 246 32.07 -7.32 11.12
CA GLU A 246 33.38 -7.96 11.20
C GLU A 246 33.71 -8.21 12.68
N TYR A 247 33.91 -9.45 13.05
CA TYR A 247 34.23 -9.82 14.42
C TYR A 247 35.74 -9.69 14.68
N LEU A 248 36.10 -9.00 15.75
CA LEU A 248 37.47 -8.84 16.21
C LEU A 248 37.90 -9.99 17.13
N LEU A 249 36.92 -10.62 17.79
CA LEU A 249 37.11 -11.77 18.64
C LEU A 249 36.55 -13.03 17.95
N PRO A 250 37.19 -14.21 18.18
CA PRO A 250 36.74 -15.45 17.57
C PRO A 250 35.34 -15.84 18.10
N THR A 251 34.42 -16.09 17.15
CA THR A 251 33.05 -16.52 17.42
C THR A 251 32.56 -17.45 16.33
N THR A 252 31.60 -18.31 16.66
CA THR A 252 30.86 -19.10 15.66
C THR A 252 29.77 -18.30 14.96
N GLY A 253 29.44 -17.11 15.48
CA GLY A 253 28.32 -16.31 15.02
C GLY A 253 26.94 -16.76 15.52
N ALA A 254 26.84 -17.90 16.19
CA ALA A 254 25.63 -18.39 16.81
C ALA A 254 25.25 -17.48 18.00
N ALA A 255 23.96 -17.22 18.15
CA ALA A 255 23.49 -16.23 19.13
C ALA A 255 22.43 -16.77 20.08
N LEU A 256 22.41 -16.25 21.30
CA LEU A 256 21.42 -16.48 22.34
C LEU A 256 20.72 -15.17 22.69
N THR A 257 19.37 -15.17 22.72
CA THR A 257 18.58 -13.96 22.97
C THR A 257 17.97 -13.86 24.36
N SER A 258 18.03 -14.96 25.13
CA SER A 258 17.52 -15.03 26.51
C SER A 258 18.41 -15.91 27.39
N TRP A 259 18.53 -15.61 28.70
CA TRP A 259 19.34 -16.35 29.65
C TRP A 259 18.81 -16.30 31.08
#